data_ae535eb8bd985a840f2c14583ee5f26a
#
_entry.id   ae535eb8bd985a840f2c14583ee5f26a
#
_cell.length_a   1.000
_cell.length_b   1.000
_cell.length_c   1.000
_cell.angle_alpha   90.00
_cell.angle_beta   90.00
_cell.angle_gamma   90.00
#
_symmetry.space_group_name_H-M   'P 1'
#
loop_
_entity.id
_entity.type
_entity.pdbx_description
1 polymer ?
#
loop_
_entity_poly.entity_id
_entity_poly.type
_entity_poly.pdbx_seq_one_letter_code
_entity_poly.pdbx_strand_id
1 'polypeptide(L)'
;CLSRGLGDVYKRQVYGDLLQAGKMEDPFWKDNEIEALKLMDYDYEYRTSFSCDDELLGSDEVILRFEGLDTIADIMLNGVKLGHADNMHRTWEYLVKDTLKQTDNILSVYFYSPTKFIADAFAKAPTRGTEDAMNGFVHIRKAHCMFGWDWGAHLPDAGIWRPVSLLGIDTARIDSVEILQYHGQDSVELDIKPEIEFALKHIGSGPETGQLSVKVRVVDPAGNEIINRILNEDNTKNIHIDNPQLWWPRGYGDQNLYTVSVDLVKDDGTVVDNWTRKIGLRTITMDRTKDKWGERFATCVNGVNIFAMGADYIPEDHLLGRVTPETTRTLLEKAVFANFNSIRVWGGGYYPDDWFYDMCDEMGLVAVSYTHLRAHETGRNL
;
A
#
# COMPACT_ATOMS: atom_id res chain seq x y z
N CYS A 1 9.28 -11.48 12.96
CA CYS A 1 8.75 -12.04 11.71
C CYS A 1 9.86 -12.18 10.68
N LEU A 2 9.98 -13.37 10.07
CA LEU A 2 10.99 -13.68 9.06
C LEU A 2 10.35 -13.52 7.68
N SER A 3 10.87 -12.61 6.84
CA SER A 3 10.37 -12.41 5.47
C SER A 3 11.39 -12.87 4.44
N ARG A 4 10.94 -13.65 3.45
CA ARG A 4 11.72 -14.09 2.30
C ARG A 4 10.99 -13.74 1.02
N GLY A 5 11.57 -12.87 0.21
CA GLY A 5 11.10 -12.63 -1.16
C GLY A 5 11.28 -13.87 -2.03
N LEU A 6 10.36 -14.13 -2.94
CA LEU A 6 10.43 -15.25 -3.88
C LEU A 6 11.24 -14.91 -5.15
N GLY A 7 12.37 -14.19 -5.00
CA GLY A 7 13.31 -13.93 -6.09
C GLY A 7 12.69 -13.14 -7.25
N ASP A 8 12.83 -13.67 -8.48
CA ASP A 8 12.42 -13.01 -9.72
C ASP A 8 10.91 -12.82 -9.92
N VAL A 9 10.06 -13.19 -8.94
CA VAL A 9 8.59 -13.03 -8.99
C VAL A 9 8.14 -11.59 -8.65
N TYR A 10 9.07 -10.67 -8.47
CA TYR A 10 8.79 -9.28 -8.12
C TYR A 10 8.27 -8.49 -9.33
N LYS A 11 7.05 -7.94 -9.23
CA LYS A 11 6.40 -7.05 -10.23
C LYS A 11 6.44 -7.61 -11.67
N ARG A 12 5.85 -8.77 -11.89
CA ARG A 12 5.71 -9.41 -13.20
C ARG A 12 4.31 -9.19 -13.76
N GLN A 13 4.22 -8.49 -14.87
CA GLN A 13 2.98 -8.31 -15.63
C GLN A 13 3.22 -8.62 -17.11
N VAL A 14 2.16 -9.07 -17.78
CA VAL A 14 2.22 -9.67 -19.11
C VAL A 14 2.83 -8.72 -20.14
N TYR A 15 2.39 -7.49 -20.22
CA TYR A 15 2.93 -6.53 -21.19
C TYR A 15 4.42 -6.26 -20.97
N GLY A 16 4.83 -6.03 -19.72
CA GLY A 16 6.22 -5.82 -19.36
C GLY A 16 7.11 -7.00 -19.73
N ASP A 17 6.66 -8.22 -19.46
CA ASP A 17 7.37 -9.45 -19.75
C ASP A 17 7.46 -9.70 -21.27
N LEU A 18 6.40 -9.45 -22.02
CA LEU A 18 6.40 -9.61 -23.49
C LEU A 18 7.28 -8.57 -24.18
N LEU A 19 7.30 -7.32 -23.69
CA LEU A 19 8.21 -6.28 -24.15
C LEU A 19 9.68 -6.68 -23.92
N GLN A 20 9.99 -7.11 -22.70
CA GLN A 20 11.35 -7.56 -22.35
C GLN A 20 11.80 -8.77 -23.18
N ALA A 21 10.87 -9.66 -23.50
CA ALA A 21 11.14 -10.83 -24.34
C ALA A 21 11.18 -10.52 -25.86
N GLY A 22 10.94 -9.27 -26.27
CA GLY A 22 10.85 -8.89 -27.69
C GLY A 22 9.67 -9.55 -28.43
N LYS A 23 8.61 -9.89 -27.73
CA LYS A 23 7.40 -10.55 -28.26
C LYS A 23 6.22 -9.60 -28.44
N MET A 24 6.39 -8.34 -28.09
CA MET A 24 5.44 -7.26 -28.27
C MET A 24 6.19 -5.99 -28.66
N GLU A 25 5.63 -5.23 -29.58
CA GLU A 25 6.10 -3.88 -29.90
C GLU A 25 5.71 -2.90 -28.78
N ASP A 26 6.39 -1.74 -28.72
CA ASP A 26 6.05 -0.69 -27.76
C ASP A 26 4.59 -0.25 -27.96
N PRO A 27 3.69 -0.49 -26.96
CA PRO A 27 2.27 -0.19 -27.08
C PRO A 27 1.98 1.32 -27.18
N PHE A 28 2.92 2.17 -26.77
CA PHE A 28 2.80 3.63 -26.85
C PHE A 28 3.25 4.21 -28.19
N TRP A 29 3.73 3.37 -29.12
CA TRP A 29 4.13 3.81 -30.44
C TRP A 29 3.01 3.62 -31.45
N LYS A 30 2.53 4.74 -32.04
CA LYS A 30 1.44 4.80 -33.04
C LYS A 30 0.18 4.10 -32.53
N ASP A 31 -0.26 3.07 -33.26
CA ASP A 31 -1.47 2.27 -33.04
C ASP A 31 -1.17 0.86 -32.48
N ASN A 32 0.03 0.63 -31.97
CA ASN A 32 0.45 -0.65 -31.37
C ASN A 32 -0.40 -1.05 -30.15
N GLU A 33 -1.05 -0.10 -29.50
CA GLU A 33 -2.05 -0.32 -28.44
C GLU A 33 -3.12 -1.33 -28.89
N ILE A 34 -3.59 -1.25 -30.15
CA ILE A 34 -4.62 -2.13 -30.72
C ILE A 34 -4.15 -3.58 -30.75
N GLU A 35 -2.88 -3.80 -31.13
CA GLU A 35 -2.30 -5.16 -31.14
C GLU A 35 -1.99 -5.65 -29.72
N ALA A 36 -1.50 -4.77 -28.86
CA ALA A 36 -1.26 -5.10 -27.44
C ALA A 36 -2.56 -5.51 -26.74
N LEU A 37 -3.67 -4.81 -26.97
CA LEU A 37 -4.96 -5.14 -26.38
C LEU A 37 -5.42 -6.56 -26.69
N LYS A 38 -5.15 -7.08 -27.90
CA LYS A 38 -5.53 -8.46 -28.30
C LYS A 38 -4.81 -9.53 -27.47
N LEU A 39 -3.66 -9.20 -26.89
CA LEU A 39 -2.93 -10.11 -26.02
C LEU A 39 -3.71 -10.37 -24.72
N MET A 40 -4.52 -9.43 -24.27
CA MET A 40 -5.34 -9.61 -23.07
C MET A 40 -6.59 -10.46 -23.29
N ASP A 41 -6.85 -10.93 -24.51
CA ASP A 41 -7.86 -11.95 -24.79
C ASP A 41 -7.41 -13.37 -24.39
N TYR A 42 -6.18 -13.54 -23.92
CA TYR A 42 -5.65 -14.81 -23.45
C TYR A 42 -5.56 -14.84 -21.92
N ASP A 43 -5.65 -16.07 -21.39
CA ASP A 43 -5.28 -16.35 -20.00
C ASP A 43 -3.78 -16.57 -19.90
N TYR A 44 -3.19 -16.28 -18.73
CA TYR A 44 -1.75 -16.39 -18.51
C TYR A 44 -1.43 -17.13 -17.23
N GLU A 45 -0.38 -17.95 -17.25
CA GLU A 45 0.13 -18.63 -16.07
C GLU A 45 1.54 -18.15 -15.76
N TYR A 46 1.73 -17.66 -14.55
CA TYR A 46 3.06 -17.44 -13.94
C TYR A 46 3.42 -18.64 -13.09
N ARG A 47 4.58 -19.23 -13.36
CA ARG A 47 5.06 -20.41 -12.65
C ARG A 47 6.52 -20.25 -12.27
N THR A 48 6.83 -20.54 -11.00
CA THR A 48 8.20 -20.54 -10.49
C THR A 48 8.44 -21.73 -9.58
N SER A 49 9.72 -22.09 -9.42
CA SER A 49 10.16 -23.08 -8.44
C SER A 49 11.09 -22.42 -7.43
N PHE A 50 10.99 -22.82 -6.17
CA PHE A 50 11.82 -22.28 -5.09
C PHE A 50 12.06 -23.29 -3.98
N SER A 51 13.06 -23.02 -3.13
CA SER A 51 13.36 -23.76 -1.92
C SER A 51 13.13 -22.90 -0.68
N CYS A 52 12.81 -23.53 0.43
CA CYS A 52 12.69 -22.88 1.74
C CYS A 52 13.86 -23.28 2.62
N ASP A 53 14.37 -22.34 3.42
CA ASP A 53 15.35 -22.65 4.44
C ASP A 53 14.69 -23.29 5.68
N ASP A 54 15.52 -23.94 6.51
CA ASP A 54 15.04 -24.60 7.72
C ASP A 54 14.51 -23.61 8.77
N GLU A 55 15.00 -22.38 8.78
CA GLU A 55 14.55 -21.31 9.66
C GLU A 55 13.09 -20.95 9.37
N LEU A 56 12.76 -20.71 8.10
CA LEU A 56 11.39 -20.43 7.68
C LEU A 56 10.43 -21.58 7.95
N LEU A 57 10.84 -22.82 7.62
CA LEU A 57 10.03 -24.01 7.89
C LEU A 57 9.88 -24.31 9.38
N GLY A 58 10.82 -23.84 10.20
CA GLY A 58 10.79 -23.93 11.66
C GLY A 58 9.78 -22.98 12.32
N SER A 59 9.41 -21.89 11.65
CA SER A 59 8.46 -20.90 12.19
C SER A 59 7.13 -21.52 12.57
N ASP A 60 6.41 -20.91 13.49
CA ASP A 60 5.12 -21.39 13.99
C ASP A 60 4.09 -21.46 12.87
N GLU A 61 4.06 -20.42 12.03
CA GLU A 61 3.28 -20.34 10.80
C GLU A 61 4.15 -19.85 9.64
N VAL A 62 3.74 -20.23 8.42
CA VAL A 62 4.29 -19.64 7.20
C VAL A 62 3.14 -19.17 6.33
N ILE A 63 3.16 -17.89 6.00
CA ILE A 63 2.17 -17.22 5.15
C ILE A 63 2.80 -16.94 3.78
N LEU A 64 2.13 -17.36 2.71
CA LEU A 64 2.39 -16.86 1.36
C LEU A 64 1.58 -15.59 1.15
N ARG A 65 2.27 -14.46 0.99
CA ARG A 65 1.68 -13.12 0.87
C ARG A 65 1.89 -12.57 -0.52
N PHE A 66 0.79 -12.17 -1.17
CA PHE A 66 0.78 -11.37 -2.40
C PHE A 66 0.29 -9.98 -2.06
N GLU A 67 1.11 -8.97 -2.24
CA GLU A 67 0.71 -7.58 -1.98
C GLU A 67 -0.19 -7.01 -3.08
N GLY A 68 -0.28 -7.69 -4.23
CA GLY A 68 -1.19 -7.34 -5.30
C GLY A 68 -1.19 -8.33 -6.46
N LEU A 69 -2.37 -8.83 -6.80
CA LEU A 69 -2.64 -9.66 -7.98
C LEU A 69 -3.59 -8.93 -8.92
N ASP A 70 -3.23 -8.78 -10.17
CA ASP A 70 -4.00 -8.05 -11.18
C ASP A 70 -4.51 -8.99 -12.27
N THR A 71 -5.75 -9.49 -12.15
CA THR A 71 -6.80 -9.21 -11.17
C THR A 71 -7.48 -10.51 -10.77
N ILE A 72 -8.06 -11.24 -11.75
CA ILE A 72 -8.78 -12.49 -11.51
C ILE A 72 -7.78 -13.63 -11.64
N ALA A 73 -7.50 -14.32 -10.54
CA ALA A 73 -6.48 -15.36 -10.56
C ALA A 73 -6.80 -16.55 -9.64
N ASP A 74 -6.34 -17.74 -10.05
CA ASP A 74 -6.27 -18.91 -9.19
C ASP A 74 -4.83 -19.15 -8.74
N ILE A 75 -4.64 -19.38 -7.45
CA ILE A 75 -3.33 -19.57 -6.82
C ILE A 75 -3.14 -21.03 -6.42
N MET A 76 -2.05 -21.63 -6.87
CA MET A 76 -1.70 -23.02 -6.62
C MET A 76 -0.30 -23.13 -6.02
N LEU A 77 -0.12 -23.94 -4.98
CA LEU A 77 1.20 -24.30 -4.44
C LEU A 77 1.32 -25.81 -4.38
N ASN A 78 2.36 -26.36 -4.99
CA ASN A 78 2.63 -27.82 -5.01
C ASN A 78 1.44 -28.66 -5.51
N GLY A 79 0.61 -28.10 -6.43
CA GLY A 79 -0.58 -28.75 -6.96
C GLY A 79 -1.84 -28.59 -6.09
N VAL A 80 -1.74 -27.94 -4.93
CA VAL A 80 -2.87 -27.62 -4.05
C VAL A 80 -3.39 -26.22 -4.39
N LYS A 81 -4.70 -26.08 -4.63
CA LYS A 81 -5.34 -24.77 -4.81
C LYS A 81 -5.45 -24.05 -3.46
N LEU A 82 -4.77 -22.91 -3.32
CA LEU A 82 -4.80 -22.09 -2.11
C LEU A 82 -6.02 -21.17 -2.08
N GLY A 83 -6.38 -20.59 -3.25
CA GLY A 83 -7.48 -19.65 -3.30
C GLY A 83 -7.71 -19.05 -4.67
N HIS A 84 -8.56 -18.00 -4.68
CA HIS A 84 -8.94 -17.23 -5.85
C HIS A 84 -8.85 -15.74 -5.51
N ALA A 85 -8.23 -14.95 -6.37
CA ALA A 85 -8.16 -13.50 -6.29
C ALA A 85 -9.11 -12.86 -7.30
N ASP A 86 -9.76 -11.75 -6.91
CA ASP A 86 -10.71 -11.02 -7.75
C ASP A 86 -10.59 -9.49 -7.59
N ASN A 87 -9.51 -9.02 -6.95
CA ASN A 87 -9.33 -7.61 -6.61
C ASN A 87 -7.84 -7.26 -6.59
N MET A 88 -7.41 -6.33 -7.48
CA MET A 88 -6.01 -5.92 -7.53
C MET A 88 -5.55 -5.04 -6.36
N HIS A 89 -6.49 -4.43 -5.64
CA HIS A 89 -6.20 -3.41 -4.61
C HIS A 89 -6.04 -3.97 -3.20
N ARG A 90 -6.04 -5.30 -3.03
CA ARG A 90 -5.89 -5.93 -1.73
C ARG A 90 -4.71 -6.89 -1.70
N THR A 91 -4.17 -7.06 -0.49
CA THR A 91 -3.22 -8.12 -0.16
C THR A 91 -3.97 -9.45 -0.01
N TRP A 92 -3.36 -10.53 -0.47
CA TRP A 92 -3.85 -11.89 -0.37
C TRP A 92 -2.87 -12.72 0.42
N GLU A 93 -3.33 -13.37 1.48
CA GLU A 93 -2.51 -14.18 2.38
C GLU A 93 -3.06 -15.60 2.51
N TYR A 94 -2.16 -16.59 2.47
CA TYR A 94 -2.50 -18.00 2.56
C TYR A 94 -1.55 -18.69 3.53
N LEU A 95 -2.10 -19.41 4.53
CA LEU A 95 -1.31 -20.28 5.38
C LEU A 95 -0.82 -21.47 4.56
N VAL A 96 0.50 -21.65 4.46
CA VAL A 96 1.11 -22.60 3.54
C VAL A 96 2.09 -23.58 4.19
N LYS A 97 2.34 -23.46 5.50
CA LYS A 97 3.33 -24.28 6.21
C LYS A 97 3.20 -25.78 5.89
N ASP A 98 1.99 -26.32 5.94
CA ASP A 98 1.72 -27.74 5.70
C ASP A 98 1.85 -28.17 4.23
N THR A 99 1.89 -27.20 3.31
CA THR A 99 2.00 -27.44 1.86
C THR A 99 3.44 -27.27 1.37
N LEU A 100 4.27 -26.55 2.12
CA LEU A 100 5.67 -26.27 1.78
C LEU A 100 6.55 -27.51 1.94
N LYS A 101 7.59 -27.56 1.10
CA LYS A 101 8.70 -28.50 1.13
C LYS A 101 10.01 -27.74 1.27
N GLN A 102 11.06 -28.42 1.70
CA GLN A 102 12.39 -27.83 1.75
C GLN A 102 12.91 -27.45 0.36
N THR A 103 12.65 -28.30 -0.65
CA THR A 103 13.07 -28.07 -2.04
C THR A 103 11.91 -28.32 -3.01
N ASP A 104 12.10 -27.83 -4.23
CA ASP A 104 11.20 -28.11 -5.37
C ASP A 104 9.73 -27.71 -5.13
N ASN A 105 9.52 -26.61 -4.38
CA ASN A 105 8.22 -25.99 -4.33
C ASN A 105 7.87 -25.39 -5.68
N ILE A 106 6.64 -25.56 -6.11
CA ILE A 106 6.12 -25.00 -7.36
C ILE A 106 4.94 -24.10 -7.01
N LEU A 107 5.14 -22.78 -7.22
CA LEU A 107 4.07 -21.79 -7.17
C LEU A 107 3.58 -21.53 -8.59
N SER A 108 2.27 -21.60 -8.80
CA SER A 108 1.59 -21.26 -10.04
C SER A 108 0.45 -20.30 -9.74
N VAL A 109 0.36 -19.21 -10.52
CA VAL A 109 -0.71 -18.23 -10.47
C VAL A 109 -1.29 -18.12 -11.89
N TYR A 110 -2.54 -18.54 -12.05
CA TYR A 110 -3.25 -18.55 -13.31
C TYR A 110 -4.18 -17.34 -13.38
N PHE A 111 -3.91 -16.41 -14.28
CA PHE A 111 -4.69 -15.20 -14.51
C PHE A 111 -5.67 -15.39 -15.65
N TYR A 112 -6.94 -15.06 -15.40
CA TYR A 112 -7.97 -15.04 -16.40
C TYR A 112 -7.95 -13.71 -17.17
N SER A 113 -8.31 -13.77 -18.45
CA SER A 113 -8.40 -12.61 -19.34
C SER A 113 -9.30 -11.52 -18.76
N PRO A 114 -8.78 -10.31 -18.51
CA PRO A 114 -9.60 -9.20 -18.03
C PRO A 114 -10.60 -8.71 -19.07
N THR A 115 -10.24 -8.74 -20.36
CA THR A 115 -11.10 -8.31 -21.47
C THR A 115 -12.30 -9.24 -21.66
N LYS A 116 -12.09 -10.55 -21.62
CA LYS A 116 -13.19 -11.53 -21.66
C LYS A 116 -14.09 -11.42 -20.44
N PHE A 117 -13.49 -11.28 -19.26
CA PHE A 117 -14.25 -11.15 -18.02
C PHE A 117 -15.21 -9.96 -18.07
N ILE A 118 -14.72 -8.76 -18.45
CA ILE A 118 -15.58 -7.57 -18.50
C ILE A 118 -16.63 -7.68 -19.63
N ALA A 119 -16.30 -8.27 -20.77
CA ALA A 119 -17.23 -8.46 -21.87
C ALA A 119 -18.39 -9.39 -21.47
N ASP A 120 -18.09 -10.52 -20.82
CA ASP A 120 -19.09 -11.48 -20.33
C ASP A 120 -19.97 -10.87 -19.23
N ALA A 121 -19.38 -10.09 -18.32
CA ALA A 121 -20.11 -9.41 -17.26
C ALA A 121 -21.04 -8.34 -17.83
N PHE A 122 -20.56 -7.53 -18.79
CA PHE A 122 -21.34 -6.51 -19.46
C PHE A 122 -22.49 -7.11 -20.26
N ALA A 123 -22.27 -8.21 -20.97
CA ALA A 123 -23.33 -8.90 -21.72
C ALA A 123 -24.47 -9.40 -20.80
N LYS A 124 -24.16 -9.80 -19.56
CA LYS A 124 -25.15 -10.24 -18.55
C LYS A 124 -25.86 -9.06 -17.88
N ALA A 125 -25.13 -7.99 -17.60
CA ALA A 125 -25.63 -6.82 -16.88
C ALA A 125 -24.99 -5.53 -17.45
N PRO A 126 -25.52 -4.98 -18.55
CA PRO A 126 -25.00 -3.74 -19.13
C PRO A 126 -25.03 -2.60 -18.09
N THR A 127 -23.86 -2.04 -17.81
CA THR A 127 -23.68 -0.99 -16.80
C THR A 127 -23.04 0.24 -17.46
N ARG A 128 -23.55 1.40 -17.13
CA ARG A 128 -23.01 2.66 -17.67
C ARG A 128 -21.65 2.95 -17.07
N GLY A 129 -20.69 3.31 -17.93
CA GLY A 129 -19.34 3.74 -17.56
C GLY A 129 -19.00 5.07 -18.22
N THR A 130 -17.72 5.43 -18.27
CA THR A 130 -17.23 6.53 -19.09
C THR A 130 -17.09 6.10 -20.56
N GLU A 131 -17.24 7.04 -21.49
CA GLU A 131 -17.12 6.78 -22.93
C GLU A 131 -15.68 6.48 -23.37
N ASP A 132 -14.70 6.95 -22.60
CA ASP A 132 -13.27 6.75 -22.89
C ASP A 132 -12.77 5.34 -22.56
N ALA A 133 -13.51 4.58 -21.78
CA ALA A 133 -13.09 3.26 -21.32
C ALA A 133 -13.87 2.12 -22.00
N MET A 134 -13.27 0.93 -22.02
CA MET A 134 -13.89 -0.29 -22.54
C MET A 134 -15.20 -0.60 -21.81
N ASN A 135 -16.22 -1.00 -22.55
CA ASN A 135 -17.50 -1.43 -21.96
C ASN A 135 -17.30 -2.56 -20.94
N GLY A 136 -17.96 -2.47 -19.80
CA GLY A 136 -17.90 -3.48 -18.75
C GLY A 136 -16.76 -3.35 -17.75
N PHE A 137 -15.85 -2.38 -17.92
CA PHE A 137 -14.73 -2.16 -17.00
C PHE A 137 -15.15 -1.97 -15.53
N VAL A 138 -16.36 -1.51 -15.28
CA VAL A 138 -16.92 -1.31 -13.92
C VAL A 138 -17.23 -2.62 -13.18
N HIS A 139 -17.20 -3.77 -13.87
CA HIS A 139 -17.47 -5.09 -13.27
C HIS A 139 -16.24 -5.75 -12.64
N ILE A 140 -15.05 -5.20 -12.84
CA ILE A 140 -13.81 -5.73 -12.29
C ILE A 140 -13.17 -4.75 -11.30
N ARG A 141 -12.60 -5.26 -10.20
CA ARG A 141 -11.88 -4.44 -9.20
C ARG A 141 -10.42 -4.24 -9.61
N LYS A 142 -10.23 -3.40 -10.63
CA LYS A 142 -8.96 -3.07 -11.25
C LYS A 142 -8.85 -1.56 -11.42
N ALA A 143 -7.66 -1.00 -11.53
CA ALA A 143 -7.46 0.41 -11.85
C ALA A 143 -8.16 0.74 -13.17
N HIS A 144 -9.22 1.54 -13.10
CA HIS A 144 -10.13 1.75 -14.24
C HIS A 144 -9.46 2.44 -15.43
N CYS A 145 -8.46 3.29 -15.17
CA CYS A 145 -7.68 3.93 -16.23
C CYS A 145 -6.94 2.95 -17.16
N MET A 146 -6.70 1.71 -16.72
CA MET A 146 -6.07 0.68 -17.56
C MET A 146 -6.97 0.23 -18.72
N PHE A 147 -8.27 0.49 -18.63
CA PHE A 147 -9.24 0.20 -19.71
C PHE A 147 -9.45 1.37 -20.67
N GLY A 148 -8.61 2.39 -20.61
CA GLY A 148 -8.69 3.63 -21.37
C GLY A 148 -9.21 4.81 -20.54
N TRP A 149 -8.71 5.97 -20.87
CA TRP A 149 -9.13 7.27 -20.32
C TRP A 149 -8.83 8.36 -21.34
N ASP A 150 -9.33 9.61 -21.14
CA ASP A 150 -9.09 10.75 -22.04
C ASP A 150 -7.58 11.09 -22.25
N TRP A 151 -6.71 10.59 -21.37
CA TRP A 151 -5.24 10.74 -21.42
C TRP A 151 -4.49 9.40 -21.54
N GLY A 152 -5.19 8.25 -21.49
CA GLY A 152 -4.56 6.95 -21.26
C GLY A 152 -4.98 5.89 -22.26
N ALA A 153 -4.04 5.01 -22.61
CA ALA A 153 -4.22 3.89 -23.51
C ALA A 153 -5.11 2.78 -22.89
N HIS A 154 -5.69 1.92 -23.76
CA HIS A 154 -6.41 0.72 -23.36
C HIS A 154 -5.44 -0.44 -23.17
N LEU A 155 -4.81 -0.51 -22.01
CA LEU A 155 -3.80 -1.51 -21.66
C LEU A 155 -4.15 -2.22 -20.34
N PRO A 156 -5.24 -3.02 -20.31
CA PRO A 156 -5.67 -3.71 -19.09
C PRO A 156 -4.78 -4.93 -18.82
N ASP A 157 -3.57 -4.71 -18.33
CA ASP A 157 -2.56 -5.73 -18.05
C ASP A 157 -3.07 -6.83 -17.10
N ALA A 158 -2.32 -7.91 -16.95
CA ALA A 158 -2.57 -8.97 -15.98
C ALA A 158 -1.24 -9.45 -15.38
N GLY A 159 -1.25 -9.85 -14.10
CA GLY A 159 -0.06 -10.40 -13.48
C GLY A 159 0.12 -10.06 -12.01
N ILE A 160 1.33 -10.31 -11.52
CA ILE A 160 1.75 -10.07 -10.15
C ILE A 160 2.35 -8.66 -10.08
N TRP A 161 1.54 -7.66 -9.77
CA TRP A 161 1.95 -6.27 -9.89
C TRP A 161 2.63 -5.69 -8.63
N ARG A 162 2.53 -6.38 -7.49
CA ARG A 162 3.21 -6.06 -6.24
C ARG A 162 3.97 -7.28 -5.71
N PRO A 163 4.86 -7.12 -4.72
CA PRO A 163 5.72 -8.20 -4.21
C PRO A 163 4.98 -9.47 -3.79
N VAL A 164 5.67 -10.58 -3.91
CA VAL A 164 5.29 -11.87 -3.33
C VAL A 164 6.36 -12.31 -2.34
N SER A 165 5.94 -12.72 -1.16
CA SER A 165 6.86 -13.15 -0.09
C SER A 165 6.30 -14.32 0.70
N LEU A 166 7.20 -15.04 1.36
CA LEU A 166 6.89 -15.96 2.44
C LEU A 166 7.23 -15.27 3.76
N LEU A 167 6.29 -15.27 4.67
CA LEU A 167 6.44 -14.71 6.01
C LEU A 167 6.43 -15.84 7.03
N GLY A 168 7.54 -16.05 7.72
CA GLY A 168 7.62 -16.93 8.89
C GLY A 168 7.20 -16.15 10.13
N ILE A 169 6.21 -16.64 10.86
CA ILE A 169 5.69 -16.00 12.08
C ILE A 169 5.97 -16.93 13.25
N ASP A 170 6.69 -16.39 14.25
CA ASP A 170 6.92 -17.06 15.53
C ASP A 170 6.16 -16.34 16.62
N THR A 171 5.19 -17.01 17.23
CA THR A 171 4.32 -16.51 18.30
C THR A 171 3.29 -15.51 17.79
N ALA A 172 3.70 -14.34 17.26
CA ALA A 172 2.82 -13.28 16.78
C ALA A 172 3.54 -12.35 15.81
N ARG A 173 2.77 -11.52 15.08
CA ARG A 173 3.27 -10.41 14.26
C ARG A 173 2.53 -9.11 14.57
N ILE A 174 3.14 -8.00 14.22
CA ILE A 174 2.49 -6.69 14.14
C ILE A 174 1.92 -6.55 12.72
N ASP A 175 0.60 -6.64 12.56
CA ASP A 175 -0.03 -6.47 11.25
C ASP A 175 -0.05 -5.01 10.81
N SER A 176 -0.44 -4.13 11.72
CA SER A 176 -0.48 -2.69 11.48
C SER A 176 -0.24 -1.89 12.75
N VAL A 177 0.07 -0.60 12.61
CA VAL A 177 0.16 0.35 13.74
C VAL A 177 -0.60 1.62 13.39
N GLU A 178 -1.70 1.88 14.09
CA GLU A 178 -2.40 3.16 14.04
C GLU A 178 -1.73 4.16 15.00
N ILE A 179 -1.44 5.37 14.53
CA ILE A 179 -0.91 6.47 15.36
C ILE A 179 -1.83 7.67 15.24
N LEU A 180 -2.58 7.95 16.31
CA LEU A 180 -3.41 9.14 16.41
C LEU A 180 -2.64 10.24 17.13
N GLN A 181 -2.78 11.49 16.66
CA GLN A 181 -2.10 12.66 17.22
C GLN A 181 -3.11 13.62 17.85
N TYR A 182 -2.89 13.98 19.10
CA TYR A 182 -3.68 14.98 19.82
C TYR A 182 -2.80 16.18 20.14
N HIS A 183 -3.06 17.30 19.47
CA HIS A 183 -2.26 18.51 19.57
C HIS A 183 -2.80 19.43 20.65
N GLY A 184 -1.96 19.72 21.65
CA GLY A 184 -2.14 20.78 22.65
C GLY A 184 -1.54 22.10 22.20
N GLN A 185 -1.41 23.06 23.14
CA GLN A 185 -0.80 24.36 22.84
C GLN A 185 0.72 24.21 22.60
N ASP A 186 1.41 23.49 23.49
CA ASP A 186 2.88 23.32 23.47
C ASP A 186 3.25 21.82 23.56
N SER A 187 2.36 20.93 23.22
CA SER A 187 2.58 19.48 23.31
C SER A 187 1.79 18.70 22.27
N VAL A 188 2.26 17.48 21.97
CA VAL A 188 1.51 16.49 21.22
C VAL A 188 1.46 15.18 22.01
N GLU A 189 0.30 14.59 22.10
CA GLU A 189 0.13 13.23 22.58
C GLU A 189 -0.09 12.26 21.42
N LEU A 190 0.64 11.14 21.42
CA LEU A 190 0.46 10.07 20.47
C LEU A 190 -0.27 8.90 21.14
N ASP A 191 -1.35 8.45 20.52
CA ASP A 191 -2.03 7.21 20.82
C ASP A 191 -1.58 6.15 19.80
N ILE A 192 -0.73 5.21 20.23
CA ILE A 192 -0.10 4.20 19.37
C ILE A 192 -0.78 2.87 19.62
N LYS A 193 -1.45 2.34 18.59
CA LYS A 193 -2.25 1.13 18.63
C LYS A 193 -1.73 0.10 17.63
N PRO A 194 -0.86 -0.81 18.05
CA PRO A 194 -0.49 -1.94 17.21
C PRO A 194 -1.63 -2.94 17.13
N GLU A 195 -1.91 -3.44 15.95
CA GLU A 195 -2.74 -4.61 15.71
C GLU A 195 -1.83 -5.84 15.70
N ILE A 196 -2.04 -6.76 16.64
CA ILE A 196 -1.20 -7.92 16.85
C ILE A 196 -1.97 -9.17 16.45
N GLU A 197 -1.42 -9.92 15.52
CA GLU A 197 -1.94 -11.23 15.11
C GLU A 197 -1.08 -12.35 15.71
N PHE A 198 -1.72 -13.24 16.46
CA PHE A 198 -1.05 -14.42 17.03
C PHE A 198 -1.12 -15.59 16.05
N ALA A 199 -0.04 -16.36 15.97
CA ALA A 199 -0.05 -17.62 15.26
C ALA A 199 -1.12 -18.55 15.87
N LEU A 200 -1.83 -19.34 15.03
CA LEU A 200 -3.02 -20.12 15.42
C LEU A 200 -2.79 -21.02 16.62
N LYS A 201 -1.60 -21.64 16.73
CA LYS A 201 -1.26 -22.50 17.87
C LYS A 201 -1.20 -21.76 19.21
N HIS A 202 -1.10 -20.43 19.18
CA HIS A 202 -1.05 -19.57 20.36
C HIS A 202 -2.40 -18.91 20.68
N ILE A 203 -3.41 -19.06 19.82
CA ILE A 203 -4.76 -18.54 20.07
C ILE A 203 -5.41 -19.38 21.17
N GLY A 204 -5.77 -18.74 22.30
CA GLY A 204 -6.39 -19.42 23.45
C GLY A 204 -5.44 -20.28 24.30
N SER A 205 -4.14 -20.32 23.97
CA SER A 205 -3.13 -20.85 24.88
C SER A 205 -3.03 -19.90 26.08
N GLY A 206 -3.16 -20.45 27.29
CA GLY A 206 -2.99 -19.69 28.52
C GLY A 206 -1.57 -19.11 28.68
N PRO A 207 -1.17 -18.67 29.86
CA PRO A 207 0.11 -17.96 30.13
C PRO A 207 1.40 -18.72 29.73
N GLU A 208 1.30 -19.92 29.15
CA GLU A 208 2.45 -20.69 28.65
C GLU A 208 3.14 -20.06 27.42
N THR A 209 2.51 -19.10 26.73
CA THR A 209 3.10 -18.41 25.54
C THR A 209 4.07 -17.28 25.91
N GLY A 210 4.30 -17.02 27.22
CA GLY A 210 5.00 -15.83 27.68
C GLY A 210 4.15 -14.57 27.41
N GLN A 211 4.10 -13.67 28.36
CA GLN A 211 3.39 -12.40 28.18
C GLN A 211 4.16 -11.57 27.16
N LEU A 212 3.52 -11.24 26.02
CA LEU A 212 4.10 -10.29 25.06
C LEU A 212 3.82 -8.88 25.53
N SER A 213 4.84 -8.05 25.44
CA SER A 213 4.76 -6.63 25.75
C SER A 213 5.03 -5.80 24.49
N VAL A 214 4.38 -4.67 24.39
CA VAL A 214 4.63 -3.68 23.33
C VAL A 214 5.60 -2.64 23.85
N LYS A 215 6.77 -2.56 23.22
CA LYS A 215 7.79 -1.55 23.54
C LYS A 215 7.78 -0.48 22.46
N VAL A 216 7.65 0.79 22.86
CA VAL A 216 7.67 1.93 21.95
C VAL A 216 8.93 2.76 22.17
N ARG A 217 9.53 3.14 21.05
CA ARG A 217 10.65 4.08 20.98
C ARG A 217 10.31 5.22 20.04
N VAL A 218 10.56 6.46 20.47
CA VAL A 218 10.40 7.65 19.63
C VAL A 218 11.73 8.42 19.60
N VAL A 219 12.18 8.72 18.38
CA VAL A 219 13.38 9.52 18.11
C VAL A 219 12.93 10.82 17.46
N ASP A 220 13.46 11.94 17.96
CA ASP A 220 13.15 13.28 17.44
C ASP A 220 13.85 13.56 16.09
N PRO A 221 13.51 14.66 15.38
CA PRO A 221 14.16 15.01 14.12
C PRO A 221 15.68 15.26 14.21
N ALA A 222 16.21 15.56 15.40
CA ALA A 222 17.64 15.73 15.64
C ALA A 222 18.38 14.40 15.90
N GLY A 223 17.65 13.27 16.00
CA GLY A 223 18.21 11.95 16.26
C GLY A 223 18.29 11.58 17.73
N ASN A 224 17.70 12.35 18.64
CA ASN A 224 17.68 12.04 20.07
C ASN A 224 16.51 11.09 20.38
N GLU A 225 16.79 10.04 21.16
CA GLU A 225 15.74 9.18 21.71
C GLU A 225 15.02 9.93 22.84
N ILE A 226 13.75 10.26 22.63
CA ILE A 226 12.93 11.01 23.59
C ILE A 226 11.98 10.12 24.37
N ILE A 227 11.65 8.96 23.83
CA ILE A 227 10.77 7.95 24.45
C ILE A 227 11.37 6.57 24.21
N ASN A 228 11.42 5.74 25.28
CA ASN A 228 11.76 4.33 25.22
C ASN A 228 11.11 3.62 26.40
N ARG A 229 9.98 2.98 26.17
CA ARG A 229 9.23 2.32 27.26
C ARG A 229 8.33 1.19 26.76
N ILE A 230 7.96 0.31 27.68
CA ILE A 230 6.91 -0.67 27.49
C ILE A 230 5.54 0.03 27.69
N LEU A 231 4.61 -0.22 26.76
CA LEU A 231 3.22 0.20 26.90
C LEU A 231 2.47 -0.85 27.75
N ASN A 232 1.80 -0.39 28.79
CA ASN A 232 0.84 -1.21 29.53
C ASN A 232 -0.57 -1.00 28.93
N GLU A 233 -1.48 -1.93 29.12
CA GLU A 233 -2.86 -1.87 28.59
C GLU A 233 -3.57 -0.54 28.88
N ASP A 234 -3.26 0.09 30.03
CA ASP A 234 -3.82 1.39 30.43
C ASP A 234 -3.07 2.61 29.85
N ASN A 235 -1.93 2.44 29.18
CA ASN A 235 -1.00 3.51 28.78
C ASN A 235 -0.87 3.69 27.27
N THR A 236 -1.76 3.14 26.46
CA THR A 236 -1.70 3.27 24.99
C THR A 236 -1.83 4.72 24.52
N LYS A 237 -2.38 5.62 25.35
CA LYS A 237 -2.75 7.00 25.01
C LYS A 237 -1.76 8.09 25.45
N ASN A 238 -0.57 7.79 25.94
CA ASN A 238 0.22 8.81 26.63
C ASN A 238 1.70 8.86 26.24
N ILE A 239 1.99 8.82 24.94
CA ILE A 239 3.32 9.25 24.46
C ILE A 239 3.28 10.77 24.34
N HIS A 240 3.69 11.44 25.40
CA HIS A 240 3.68 12.90 25.50
C HIS A 240 5.00 13.47 24.97
N ILE A 241 4.89 14.44 24.08
CA ILE A 241 6.03 15.15 23.47
C ILE A 241 5.84 16.65 23.77
N ASP A 242 6.70 17.19 24.63
CA ASP A 242 6.73 18.62 24.95
C ASP A 242 7.47 19.41 23.85
N ASN A 243 6.99 20.62 23.56
CA ASN A 243 7.57 21.55 22.60
C ASN A 243 7.95 20.86 21.27
N PRO A 244 7.02 20.16 20.61
CA PRO A 244 7.29 19.36 19.41
C PRO A 244 7.75 20.24 18.25
N GLN A 245 8.70 19.72 17.47
CA GLN A 245 9.05 20.30 16.18
C GLN A 245 7.99 19.84 15.16
N LEU A 246 7.07 20.74 14.81
CA LEU A 246 5.98 20.42 13.90
C LEU A 246 6.48 20.24 12.47
N TRP A 247 5.83 19.37 11.74
CA TRP A 247 6.00 19.22 10.29
C TRP A 247 5.19 20.29 9.57
N TRP A 248 5.78 20.91 8.56
CA TRP A 248 5.14 21.90 7.73
C TRP A 248 5.24 21.54 6.25
N PRO A 249 4.24 21.93 5.43
CA PRO A 249 4.37 21.83 3.99
C PRO A 249 5.42 22.80 3.49
N ARG A 250 6.02 22.48 2.35
CA ARG A 250 7.03 23.29 1.69
C ARG A 250 6.60 24.76 1.56
N GLY A 251 7.51 25.68 1.89
CA GLY A 251 7.27 27.12 1.88
C GLY A 251 6.62 27.68 3.15
N TYR A 252 6.23 26.82 4.13
CA TYR A 252 5.64 27.25 5.39
C TYR A 252 6.49 26.87 6.62
N GLY A 253 7.48 26.02 6.47
CA GLY A 253 8.41 25.61 7.52
C GLY A 253 9.16 24.33 7.16
N ASP A 254 9.77 23.70 8.17
CA ASP A 254 10.61 22.52 8.01
C ASP A 254 9.78 21.23 8.03
N GLN A 255 10.30 20.20 7.36
CA GLN A 255 9.71 18.86 7.30
C GLN A 255 10.26 17.97 8.43
N ASN A 256 9.95 18.35 9.67
CA ASN A 256 10.41 17.63 10.85
C ASN A 256 9.71 16.27 10.96
N LEU A 257 10.51 15.18 10.95
CA LEU A 257 10.01 13.82 11.02
C LEU A 257 10.54 13.10 12.26
N TYR A 258 9.64 12.54 13.05
CA TYR A 258 9.93 11.68 14.18
C TYR A 258 9.95 10.23 13.73
N THR A 259 10.92 9.45 14.22
CA THR A 259 10.93 8.00 13.99
C THR A 259 10.22 7.32 15.14
N VAL A 260 9.14 6.61 14.87
CA VAL A 260 8.41 5.78 15.83
C VAL A 260 8.70 4.32 15.53
N SER A 261 9.19 3.59 16.53
CA SER A 261 9.40 2.14 16.46
C SER A 261 8.52 1.46 17.50
N VAL A 262 7.91 0.35 17.11
CA VAL A 262 7.10 -0.53 17.95
C VAL A 262 7.70 -1.92 17.87
N ASP A 263 8.19 -2.43 18.99
CA ASP A 263 8.72 -3.78 19.12
C ASP A 263 7.75 -4.63 19.94
N LEU A 264 7.47 -5.83 19.45
CA LEU A 264 6.76 -6.86 20.20
C LEU A 264 7.81 -7.73 20.90
N VAL A 265 7.82 -7.71 22.25
CA VAL A 265 8.90 -8.30 23.03
C VAL A 265 8.40 -9.33 24.04
N LYS A 266 9.15 -10.40 24.25
CA LYS A 266 8.95 -11.40 25.32
C LYS A 266 9.50 -10.88 26.66
N ASP A 267 9.15 -11.53 27.76
CA ASP A 267 9.64 -11.20 29.11
C ASP A 267 11.17 -11.25 29.23
N ASP A 268 11.84 -12.08 28.42
CA ASP A 268 13.30 -12.20 28.39
C ASP A 268 13.98 -11.10 27.54
N GLY A 269 13.19 -10.20 26.95
CA GLY A 269 13.65 -9.11 26.08
C GLY A 269 13.83 -9.50 24.62
N THR A 270 13.52 -10.74 24.23
CA THR A 270 13.58 -11.18 22.83
C THR A 270 12.53 -10.43 22.00
N VAL A 271 12.97 -9.79 20.90
CA VAL A 271 12.06 -9.14 19.94
C VAL A 271 11.45 -10.21 19.03
N VAL A 272 10.13 -10.32 19.05
CA VAL A 272 9.36 -11.24 18.22
C VAL A 272 9.09 -10.65 16.84
N ASP A 273 8.68 -9.36 16.82
CA ASP A 273 8.45 -8.60 15.61
C ASP A 273 8.67 -7.12 15.86
N ASN A 274 8.87 -6.35 14.78
CA ASN A 274 9.09 -4.91 14.88
C ASN A 274 8.41 -4.16 13.72
N TRP A 275 8.01 -2.94 14.02
CA TRP A 275 7.49 -1.99 13.06
C TRP A 275 8.17 -0.64 13.27
N THR A 276 8.53 0.05 12.20
CA THR A 276 9.15 1.38 12.29
C THR A 276 8.67 2.27 11.15
N ARG A 277 8.29 3.51 11.48
CA ARG A 277 7.89 4.53 10.51
C ARG A 277 8.32 5.93 10.96
N LYS A 278 8.59 6.81 9.98
CA LYS A 278 8.73 8.23 10.20
C LYS A 278 7.36 8.90 10.12
N ILE A 279 7.08 9.81 11.04
CA ILE A 279 5.81 10.58 11.07
C ILE A 279 6.10 12.06 11.24
N GLY A 280 5.33 12.91 10.55
CA GLY A 280 5.31 14.35 10.83
C GLY A 280 4.24 14.67 11.87
N LEU A 281 4.59 15.43 12.90
CA LEU A 281 3.61 15.91 13.88
C LEU A 281 2.92 17.14 13.31
N ARG A 282 1.64 16.98 12.94
CA ARG A 282 0.86 18.02 12.28
C ARG A 282 -0.64 17.84 12.47
N THR A 283 -1.35 18.94 12.42
CA THR A 283 -2.80 18.93 12.18
C THR A 283 -3.07 19.33 10.74
N ILE A 284 -3.98 18.61 10.07
CA ILE A 284 -4.50 18.99 8.75
C ILE A 284 -6.02 19.02 8.83
N THR A 285 -6.60 20.18 8.56
CA THR A 285 -8.05 20.40 8.59
C THR A 285 -8.48 21.19 7.38
N MET A 286 -9.79 21.21 7.12
CA MET A 286 -10.40 22.04 6.08
C MET A 286 -11.08 23.25 6.72
N ASP A 287 -10.64 24.47 6.39
CA ASP A 287 -11.34 25.69 6.75
C ASP A 287 -12.61 25.82 5.90
N ARG A 288 -13.76 25.66 6.54
CA ARG A 288 -15.09 25.77 5.94
C ARG A 288 -15.88 26.94 6.51
N THR A 289 -15.19 27.99 6.93
CA THR A 289 -15.79 29.21 7.47
C THR A 289 -16.68 29.87 6.43
N LYS A 290 -17.90 30.18 6.80
CA LYS A 290 -18.86 30.91 5.94
C LYS A 290 -18.53 32.38 5.89
N ASP A 291 -18.63 32.98 4.71
CA ASP A 291 -18.53 34.42 4.47
C ASP A 291 -19.71 34.90 3.62
N LYS A 292 -19.68 36.15 3.19
CA LYS A 292 -20.76 36.73 2.36
C LYS A 292 -20.86 36.12 0.96
N TRP A 293 -19.87 35.37 0.51
CA TRP A 293 -19.80 34.75 -0.81
C TRP A 293 -20.17 33.28 -0.81
N GLY A 294 -20.16 32.63 0.37
CA GLY A 294 -20.42 31.22 0.54
C GLY A 294 -19.61 30.60 1.67
N GLU A 295 -19.10 29.43 1.43
CA GLU A 295 -18.28 28.65 2.37
C GLU A 295 -16.88 28.49 1.81
N ARG A 296 -15.85 28.75 2.63
CA ARG A 296 -14.45 28.53 2.26
C ARG A 296 -14.19 27.04 2.07
N PHE A 297 -13.21 26.74 1.28
CA PHE A 297 -12.67 25.40 1.14
C PHE A 297 -11.14 25.51 1.03
N ALA A 298 -10.48 25.66 2.18
CA ALA A 298 -9.05 25.89 2.25
C ALA A 298 -8.38 24.86 3.16
N THR A 299 -7.24 24.33 2.74
CA THR A 299 -6.41 23.46 3.56
C THR A 299 -5.76 24.27 4.67
N CYS A 300 -5.92 23.80 5.91
CA CYS A 300 -5.34 24.42 7.09
C CYS A 300 -4.36 23.44 7.73
N VAL A 301 -3.09 23.80 7.82
CA VAL A 301 -2.04 22.98 8.45
C VAL A 301 -1.55 23.71 9.70
N ASN A 302 -1.58 23.02 10.84
CA ASN A 302 -1.17 23.58 12.15
C ASN A 302 -1.83 24.94 12.47
N GLY A 303 -3.12 25.08 12.11
CA GLY A 303 -3.89 26.30 12.33
C GLY A 303 -3.64 27.41 11.30
N VAL A 304 -2.78 27.20 10.30
CA VAL A 304 -2.49 28.18 9.23
C VAL A 304 -3.11 27.74 7.92
N ASN A 305 -3.94 28.59 7.32
CA ASN A 305 -4.46 28.35 5.98
C ASN A 305 -3.34 28.45 4.95
N ILE A 306 -3.17 27.39 4.18
CA ILE A 306 -2.16 27.33 3.12
C ILE A 306 -2.81 27.46 1.74
N PHE A 307 -2.09 28.01 0.79
CA PHE A 307 -2.43 27.91 -0.61
C PHE A 307 -1.83 26.61 -1.16
N ALA A 308 -2.68 25.61 -1.44
CA ALA A 308 -2.26 24.29 -1.94
C ALA A 308 -1.88 24.42 -3.42
N MET A 309 -0.59 24.59 -3.67
CA MET A 309 -0.01 24.65 -5.01
C MET A 309 0.37 23.25 -5.47
N GLY A 310 -0.29 22.76 -6.51
CA GLY A 310 -0.03 21.41 -6.96
C GLY A 310 -0.85 21.03 -8.19
N ALA A 311 -0.84 19.73 -8.47
CA ALA A 311 -1.57 19.12 -9.57
C ALA A 311 -2.07 17.74 -9.20
N ASP A 312 -2.88 17.14 -10.08
CA ASP A 312 -3.24 15.74 -9.99
C ASP A 312 -2.03 14.84 -10.25
N TYR A 313 -1.91 13.80 -9.44
CA TYR A 313 -1.00 12.70 -9.63
C TYR A 313 -1.80 11.51 -10.15
N ILE A 314 -1.66 11.23 -11.43
CA ILE A 314 -2.21 10.06 -12.10
C ILE A 314 -1.19 8.91 -12.02
N PRO A 315 -1.53 7.66 -12.32
CA PRO A 315 -0.55 6.58 -12.45
C PRO A 315 0.63 6.98 -13.34
N GLU A 316 1.85 6.80 -12.84
CA GLU A 316 3.08 7.24 -13.52
C GLU A 316 3.30 6.52 -14.85
N ASP A 317 2.82 5.28 -14.94
CA ASP A 317 2.93 4.42 -16.12
C ASP A 317 1.75 3.45 -16.16
N HIS A 318 1.28 3.08 -17.36
CA HIS A 318 0.32 2.00 -17.54
C HIS A 318 0.94 0.63 -17.25
N LEU A 319 2.23 0.47 -17.53
CA LEU A 319 2.99 -0.73 -17.22
C LEU A 319 3.54 -0.62 -15.80
N LEU A 320 2.76 -1.03 -14.82
CA LEU A 320 3.01 -0.79 -13.39
C LEU A 320 4.36 -1.34 -12.90
N GLY A 321 4.88 -2.39 -13.54
CA GLY A 321 6.22 -2.94 -13.25
C GLY A 321 7.37 -1.96 -13.46
N ARG A 322 7.16 -0.87 -14.23
CA ARG A 322 8.16 0.18 -14.48
C ARG A 322 8.18 1.27 -13.42
N VAL A 323 7.17 1.32 -12.56
CA VAL A 323 7.10 2.29 -11.46
C VAL A 323 7.99 1.81 -10.32
N THR A 324 9.01 2.61 -9.99
CA THR A 324 9.99 2.32 -8.93
C THR A 324 10.11 3.49 -7.96
N PRO A 325 10.67 3.29 -6.75
CA PRO A 325 10.94 4.41 -5.84
C PRO A 325 11.76 5.54 -6.50
N GLU A 326 12.70 5.20 -7.39
CA GLU A 326 13.58 6.17 -8.07
C GLU A 326 12.81 6.98 -9.11
N THR A 327 11.91 6.36 -9.90
CA THR A 327 11.06 7.08 -10.87
C THR A 327 10.10 8.02 -10.17
N THR A 328 9.43 7.53 -9.12
CA THR A 328 8.54 8.33 -8.26
C THR A 328 9.28 9.51 -7.63
N ARG A 329 10.47 9.28 -7.05
CA ARG A 329 11.30 10.35 -6.45
C ARG A 329 11.63 11.41 -7.46
N THR A 330 12.08 11.00 -8.65
CA THR A 330 12.41 11.93 -9.74
C THR A 330 11.21 12.80 -10.15
N LEU A 331 10.01 12.21 -10.19
CA LEU A 331 8.78 12.95 -10.50
C LEU A 331 8.42 13.95 -9.41
N LEU A 332 8.48 13.53 -8.14
CA LEU A 332 8.18 14.40 -7.00
C LEU A 332 9.20 15.53 -6.85
N GLU A 333 10.49 15.28 -7.11
CA GLU A 333 11.53 16.32 -7.13
C GLU A 333 11.27 17.38 -8.22
N LYS A 334 10.74 16.99 -9.39
CA LYS A 334 10.30 17.95 -10.43
C LYS A 334 9.11 18.77 -9.96
N ALA A 335 8.16 18.18 -9.24
CA ALA A 335 7.03 18.89 -8.64
C ALA A 335 7.52 19.91 -7.59
N VAL A 336 8.45 19.50 -6.74
CA VAL A 336 9.11 20.38 -5.76
C VAL A 336 9.88 21.51 -6.45
N PHE A 337 10.61 21.22 -7.53
CA PHE A 337 11.30 22.25 -8.33
C PHE A 337 10.30 23.27 -8.94
N ALA A 338 9.11 22.82 -9.32
CA ALA A 338 8.03 23.70 -9.79
C ALA A 338 7.27 24.41 -8.64
N ASN A 339 7.79 24.39 -7.41
CA ASN A 339 7.22 24.98 -6.20
C ASN A 339 5.89 24.36 -5.73
N PHE A 340 5.63 23.11 -6.02
CA PHE A 340 4.49 22.41 -5.43
C PHE A 340 4.69 22.21 -3.94
N ASN A 341 3.62 22.35 -3.18
CA ASN A 341 3.50 21.99 -1.78
C ASN A 341 2.34 21.02 -1.51
N SER A 342 1.63 20.65 -2.56
CA SER A 342 0.51 19.71 -2.50
C SER A 342 0.45 18.86 -3.75
N ILE A 343 -0.11 17.66 -3.62
CA ILE A 343 -0.33 16.74 -4.73
C ILE A 343 -1.63 15.99 -4.49
N ARG A 344 -2.47 15.84 -5.50
CA ARG A 344 -3.72 15.09 -5.40
C ARG A 344 -3.59 13.75 -6.11
N VAL A 345 -3.63 12.67 -5.35
CA VAL A 345 -3.72 11.32 -5.92
C VAL A 345 -5.07 11.16 -6.59
N TRP A 346 -5.07 10.96 -7.90
CA TRP A 346 -6.28 10.86 -8.70
C TRP A 346 -7.02 9.53 -8.46
N GLY A 347 -8.35 9.59 -8.33
CA GLY A 347 -9.15 8.45 -7.89
C GLY A 347 -9.50 7.41 -8.95
N GLY A 348 -9.13 7.60 -10.22
CA GLY A 348 -9.34 6.63 -11.29
C GLY A 348 -8.21 5.62 -11.47
N GLY A 349 -7.13 5.75 -10.67
CA GLY A 349 -5.97 4.85 -10.66
C GLY A 349 -5.99 3.86 -9.50
N TYR A 350 -4.88 3.80 -8.80
CA TYR A 350 -4.66 2.96 -7.62
C TYR A 350 -3.99 3.78 -6.51
N TYR A 351 -4.00 3.27 -5.27
CA TYR A 351 -3.24 3.89 -4.19
C TYR A 351 -1.74 3.68 -4.43
N PRO A 352 -0.94 4.77 -4.43
CA PRO A 352 0.51 4.67 -4.49
C PRO A 352 1.08 3.77 -3.40
N ASP A 353 2.26 3.24 -3.64
CA ASP A 353 3.02 2.49 -2.64
C ASP A 353 3.47 3.40 -1.48
N ASP A 354 3.80 2.82 -0.33
CA ASP A 354 4.16 3.55 0.89
C ASP A 354 5.30 4.55 0.67
N TRP A 355 6.31 4.22 -0.17
CA TRP A 355 7.41 5.15 -0.45
C TRP A 355 6.97 6.49 -1.06
N PHE A 356 5.84 6.53 -1.79
CA PHE A 356 5.29 7.79 -2.32
C PHE A 356 4.89 8.73 -1.16
N TYR A 357 4.20 8.21 -0.16
CA TYR A 357 3.76 8.99 0.99
C TYR A 357 4.94 9.40 1.87
N ASP A 358 5.92 8.49 2.07
CA ASP A 358 7.15 8.79 2.79
C ASP A 358 7.94 9.92 2.10
N MET A 359 8.04 9.90 0.77
CA MET A 359 8.66 10.97 -0.01
C MET A 359 7.87 12.29 0.07
N CYS A 360 6.53 12.24 0.07
CA CYS A 360 5.70 13.42 0.26
C CYS A 360 5.98 14.06 1.65
N ASP A 361 6.09 13.26 2.69
CA ASP A 361 6.43 13.72 4.03
C ASP A 361 7.85 14.32 4.08
N GLU A 362 8.84 13.69 3.46
CA GLU A 362 10.23 14.18 3.37
C GLU A 362 10.33 15.49 2.56
N MET A 363 9.54 15.64 1.51
CA MET A 363 9.62 16.80 0.60
C MET A 363 8.66 17.94 0.94
N GLY A 364 7.81 17.76 1.96
CA GLY A 364 6.84 18.79 2.37
C GLY A 364 5.64 18.90 1.42
N LEU A 365 5.21 17.81 0.81
CA LEU A 365 4.06 17.75 -0.06
C LEU A 365 2.83 17.26 0.72
N VAL A 366 1.77 18.05 0.74
CA VAL A 366 0.46 17.62 1.26
C VAL A 366 -0.18 16.68 0.23
N ALA A 367 -0.18 15.39 0.51
CA ALA A 367 -0.84 14.39 -0.34
C ALA A 367 -2.34 14.36 -0.04
N VAL A 368 -3.16 14.78 -1.01
CA VAL A 368 -4.62 14.69 -0.95
C VAL A 368 -5.04 13.40 -1.62
N SER A 369 -5.75 12.55 -0.89
CA SER A 369 -6.22 11.25 -1.40
C SER A 369 -7.73 11.10 -1.24
N TYR A 370 -8.32 10.23 -2.03
CA TYR A 370 -9.75 9.92 -2.00
C TYR A 370 -10.22 9.25 -0.71
N THR A 371 -9.34 8.67 0.07
CA THR A 371 -9.66 8.17 1.41
C THR A 371 -10.29 9.25 2.28
N HIS A 372 -9.82 10.49 2.19
CA HIS A 372 -10.35 11.62 2.97
C HIS A 372 -11.58 12.28 2.31
N LEU A 373 -11.59 12.44 0.99
CA LEU A 373 -12.63 13.17 0.28
C LEU A 373 -13.91 12.35 0.09
N ARG A 374 -13.80 11.06 -0.22
CA ARG A 374 -14.96 10.19 -0.45
C ARG A 374 -15.61 9.66 0.82
N ALA A 375 -14.89 9.55 1.92
CA ALA A 375 -15.50 9.18 3.20
C ALA A 375 -16.59 10.18 3.65
N HIS A 376 -16.46 11.45 3.28
CA HIS A 376 -17.49 12.46 3.53
C HIS A 376 -18.69 12.39 2.59
N GLU A 377 -18.52 11.93 1.36
CA GLU A 377 -19.61 11.74 0.40
C GLU A 377 -20.45 10.50 0.77
N THR A 378 -19.83 9.43 1.22
CA THR A 378 -20.52 8.20 1.66
C THR A 378 -21.19 8.35 3.01
N GLY A 379 -20.68 9.21 3.89
CA GLY A 379 -21.27 9.49 5.21
C GLY A 379 -22.61 10.24 5.17
N ARG A 380 -23.06 10.72 4.01
CA ARG A 380 -24.40 11.34 3.83
C ARG A 380 -25.46 10.36 3.33
N ASN A 381 -25.09 9.15 2.98
CA ASN A 381 -25.98 8.14 2.38
C ASN A 381 -26.09 6.86 3.23
N LEU A 382 -25.69 6.92 4.51
CA LEU A 382 -25.90 5.87 5.51
C LEU A 382 -26.87 6.34 6.58
#